data_2ab291cc672e4f44e085f4f3ec0bc5c8
#
_entry.id   2ab291cc672e4f44e085f4f3ec0bc5c8
#
_cell.length_a   1.000
_cell.length_b   1.000
_cell.length_c   1.000
_cell.angle_alpha   90.00
_cell.angle_beta   90.00
_cell.angle_gamma   90.00
#
_symmetry.space_group_name_H-M   'P 1'
#
loop_
_entity.id
_entity.type
_entity.pdbx_description
1 polymer ?
#
loop_
_entity_poly.entity_id
_entity_poly.type
_entity_poly.pdbx_seq_one_letter_code
_entity_poly.pdbx_strand_id
1 'polypeptide(L)'
;WFTFDYENNRTLPSFALYLGFCIHQCLQSLFVTLKDKLQIKWTNDIIYSGYKLGGILCHYYPERRMYIAGVGLNTNNEIDSELGKFGAICLQDILGFEVSNKELCRLIIKTVEDNCLFMDEQSSYLNYCNDYLFGKGRVALLETSGTNLEAEIIEIDKSGALLVRNENGELITVHTGSILKFLS
;
A
#
# COMPACT_ATOMS: atom_id res chain seq x y z
N TRP A 1 10.37 13.58 8.52
CA TRP A 1 10.64 14.09 7.18
C TRP A 1 11.80 13.29 6.61
N PHE A 2 11.62 12.61 5.48
CA PHE A 2 12.71 11.95 4.78
C PHE A 2 13.05 12.79 3.56
N THR A 3 14.29 13.25 3.46
CA THR A 3 14.85 13.81 2.23
C THR A 3 15.72 12.74 1.61
N PHE A 4 15.35 12.27 0.44
CA PHE A 4 16.22 11.42 -0.37
C PHE A 4 16.90 12.32 -1.40
N ASP A 5 18.21 12.45 -1.31
CA ASP A 5 19.00 13.15 -2.30
C ASP A 5 19.22 12.18 -3.48
N TYR A 6 18.36 12.32 -4.50
CA TYR A 6 18.41 11.46 -5.67
C TYR A 6 19.29 12.12 -6.73
N GLU A 7 20.56 11.73 -6.80
CA GLU A 7 21.52 12.25 -7.77
C GLU A 7 21.12 12.05 -9.25
N ASN A 8 20.14 11.20 -9.55
CA ASN A 8 19.82 10.75 -10.91
C ASN A 8 18.45 11.13 -11.46
N ASN A 9 17.77 12.16 -10.97
CA ASN A 9 16.47 12.64 -11.53
C ASN A 9 15.36 11.57 -11.63
N ARG A 10 15.43 10.46 -10.90
CA ARG A 10 14.40 9.44 -10.92
C ARG A 10 13.36 9.74 -9.84
N THR A 11 12.20 10.25 -10.26
CA THR A 11 11.00 10.17 -9.43
C THR A 11 10.65 8.69 -9.25
N LEU A 12 10.38 8.28 -8.00
CA LEU A 12 9.83 6.95 -7.75
C LEU A 12 8.30 7.04 -7.94
N PRO A 13 7.74 6.62 -9.07
CA PRO A 13 6.29 6.69 -9.26
C PRO A 13 5.55 5.79 -8.26
N SER A 14 6.27 4.93 -7.57
CA SER A 14 5.75 3.94 -6.64
C SER A 14 6.21 4.16 -5.18
N PHE A 15 6.51 5.41 -4.76
CA PHE A 15 6.96 5.69 -3.40
C PHE A 15 5.94 5.26 -2.32
N ALA A 16 4.64 5.38 -2.62
CA ALA A 16 3.60 4.87 -1.72
C ALA A 16 3.65 3.34 -1.57
N LEU A 17 3.96 2.60 -2.64
CA LEU A 17 4.16 1.15 -2.59
C LEU A 17 5.42 0.76 -1.81
N TYR A 18 6.51 1.52 -1.96
CA TYR A 18 7.71 1.33 -1.15
C TYR A 18 7.42 1.49 0.35
N LEU A 19 6.71 2.55 0.74
CA LEU A 19 6.28 2.72 2.13
C LEU A 19 5.31 1.62 2.57
N GLY A 20 4.40 1.20 1.70
CA GLY A 20 3.51 0.07 1.93
C GLY A 20 4.28 -1.22 2.21
N PHE A 21 5.31 -1.51 1.42
CA PHE A 21 6.24 -2.62 1.64
C PHE A 21 6.91 -2.54 3.01
N CYS A 22 7.51 -1.38 3.37
CA CYS A 22 8.19 -1.20 4.65
C CYS A 22 7.24 -1.37 5.85
N ILE A 23 6.03 -0.79 5.78
CA ILE A 23 5.04 -0.90 6.85
C ILE A 23 4.55 -2.35 6.98
N HIS A 24 4.24 -3.00 5.87
CA HIS A 24 3.82 -4.38 5.84
C HIS A 24 4.88 -5.31 6.44
N GLN A 25 6.14 -5.18 6.03
CA GLN A 25 7.27 -5.94 6.55
C GLN A 25 7.47 -5.71 8.06
N CYS A 26 7.42 -4.44 8.51
CA CYS A 26 7.53 -4.08 9.91
C CYS A 26 6.43 -4.74 10.75
N LEU A 27 5.17 -4.60 10.33
CA LEU A 27 4.03 -5.17 11.05
C LEU A 27 4.08 -6.70 11.11
N GLN A 28 4.43 -7.37 10.01
CA GLN A 28 4.59 -8.83 10.00
C GLN A 28 5.73 -9.33 10.88
N SER A 29 6.81 -8.56 10.99
CA SER A 29 7.94 -8.92 11.85
C SER A 29 7.61 -8.77 13.34
N LEU A 30 6.78 -7.79 13.69
CA LEU A 30 6.39 -7.52 15.07
C LEU A 30 5.25 -8.43 15.57
N PHE A 31 4.30 -8.75 14.70
CA PHE A 31 3.07 -9.41 15.10
C PHE A 31 2.79 -10.65 14.22
N VAL A 32 3.13 -11.82 14.74
CA VAL A 32 2.91 -13.10 14.03
C VAL A 32 1.44 -13.31 13.66
N THR A 33 0.51 -12.78 14.45
CA THR A 33 -0.94 -12.83 14.22
C THR A 33 -1.34 -12.19 12.88
N LEU A 34 -0.55 -11.26 12.35
CA LEU A 34 -0.83 -10.58 11.09
C LEU A 34 -0.40 -11.38 9.85
N LYS A 35 0.46 -12.39 10.02
CA LYS A 35 0.93 -13.21 8.90
C LYS A 35 -0.26 -13.81 8.14
N ASP A 36 -0.10 -13.94 6.84
CA ASP A 36 -1.05 -14.53 5.88
C ASP A 36 -2.35 -13.75 5.65
N LYS A 37 -2.63 -12.71 6.45
CA LYS A 37 -3.86 -11.91 6.35
C LYS A 37 -3.60 -10.44 6.07
N LEU A 38 -2.35 -9.99 6.29
CA LEU A 38 -1.95 -8.62 5.98
C LEU A 38 -1.61 -8.54 4.49
N GLN A 39 -2.15 -7.55 3.79
CA GLN A 39 -2.01 -7.38 2.35
C GLN A 39 -1.83 -5.90 1.98
N ILE A 40 -1.31 -5.67 0.79
CA ILE A 40 -1.11 -4.34 0.22
C ILE A 40 -2.16 -4.14 -0.87
N LYS A 41 -3.04 -3.16 -0.70
CA LYS A 41 -3.99 -2.75 -1.75
C LYS A 41 -3.37 -1.62 -2.56
N TRP A 42 -3.25 -1.83 -3.84
CA TRP A 42 -2.80 -0.79 -4.77
C TRP A 42 -3.74 0.44 -4.70
N THR A 43 -3.26 1.65 -4.54
CA THR A 43 -1.84 2.06 -4.61
C THR A 43 -1.19 2.22 -3.24
N ASN A 44 -1.96 2.36 -2.15
CA ASN A 44 -1.49 3.01 -0.95
C ASN A 44 -2.17 2.55 0.35
N ASP A 45 -2.93 1.45 0.33
CA ASP A 45 -3.63 0.96 1.52
C ASP A 45 -3.01 -0.32 2.08
N ILE A 46 -3.02 -0.44 3.40
CA ILE A 46 -2.72 -1.67 4.14
C ILE A 46 -4.05 -2.30 4.57
N ILE A 47 -4.22 -3.56 4.21
CA ILE A 47 -5.44 -4.33 4.43
C ILE A 47 -5.15 -5.51 5.34
N TYR A 48 -6.04 -5.80 6.26
CA TYR A 48 -6.03 -7.02 7.07
C TYR A 48 -7.38 -7.75 6.94
N SER A 49 -7.37 -8.99 6.45
CA SER A 49 -8.57 -9.81 6.24
C SER A 49 -9.70 -9.09 5.48
N GLY A 50 -9.36 -8.24 4.51
CA GLY A 50 -10.32 -7.47 3.72
C GLY A 50 -10.71 -6.10 4.31
N TYR A 51 -10.28 -5.78 5.54
CA TYR A 51 -10.55 -4.50 6.21
C TYR A 51 -9.36 -3.56 6.12
N LYS A 52 -9.61 -2.26 5.98
CA LYS A 52 -8.56 -1.25 5.92
C LYS A 52 -7.94 -1.04 7.31
N LEU A 53 -6.65 -1.37 7.44
CA LEU A 53 -5.85 -1.12 8.62
C LEU A 53 -5.13 0.22 8.57
N GLY A 54 -4.77 0.69 7.38
CA GLY A 54 -4.08 1.96 7.22
C GLY A 54 -4.01 2.44 5.78
N GLY A 55 -3.50 3.64 5.59
CA GLY A 55 -3.30 4.24 4.27
C GLY A 55 -2.12 5.19 4.24
N ILE A 56 -1.58 5.43 3.06
CA ILE A 56 -0.39 6.21 2.80
C ILE A 56 -0.74 7.29 1.80
N LEU A 57 -0.36 8.53 2.08
CA LEU A 57 -0.51 9.65 1.16
C LEU A 57 0.88 10.21 0.86
N CYS A 58 1.26 10.23 -0.41
CA CYS A 58 2.54 10.76 -0.85
C CYS A 58 2.36 11.97 -1.77
N HIS A 59 3.20 12.97 -1.58
CA HIS A 59 3.32 14.11 -2.46
C HIS A 59 4.78 14.33 -2.82
N TYR A 60 5.07 14.53 -4.11
CA TYR A 60 6.41 14.83 -4.61
C TYR A 60 6.53 16.32 -4.94
N TYR A 61 7.59 16.96 -4.46
CA TYR A 61 7.95 18.35 -4.75
C TYR A 61 9.18 18.37 -5.67
N PRO A 62 9.00 18.55 -7.00
CA PRO A 62 10.11 18.46 -7.97
C PRO A 62 11.21 19.48 -7.72
N GLU A 63 10.81 20.71 -7.34
CA GLU A 63 11.75 21.83 -7.12
C GLU A 63 12.72 21.56 -5.95
N ARG A 64 12.29 20.72 -5.00
CA ARG A 64 13.07 20.36 -3.81
C ARG A 64 13.59 18.92 -3.85
N ARG A 65 13.25 18.17 -4.90
CA ARG A 65 13.52 16.73 -5.01
C ARG A 65 13.12 15.96 -3.74
N MET A 66 11.95 16.28 -3.21
CA MET A 66 11.53 15.80 -1.91
C MET A 66 10.15 15.16 -1.98
N TYR A 67 10.03 13.98 -1.33
CA TYR A 67 8.73 13.39 -1.04
C TYR A 67 8.27 13.79 0.37
N ILE A 68 7.01 14.13 0.49
CA ILE A 68 6.32 14.22 1.77
C ILE A 68 5.31 13.08 1.82
N ALA A 69 5.41 12.26 2.85
CA ALA A 69 4.47 11.17 3.05
C ALA A 69 3.77 11.29 4.41
N GLY A 70 2.45 11.11 4.39
CA GLY A 70 1.63 10.90 5.58
C GLY A 70 1.22 9.44 5.65
N VAL A 71 1.39 8.82 6.81
CA VAL A 71 0.95 7.45 7.08
C VAL A 71 -0.11 7.49 8.17
N GLY A 72 -1.31 7.01 7.84
CA GLY A 72 -2.38 6.77 8.80
C GLY A 72 -2.49 5.27 9.07
N LEU A 73 -2.29 4.86 10.32
CA LEU A 73 -2.44 3.47 10.74
C LEU A 73 -3.41 3.42 11.92
N ASN A 74 -4.46 2.61 11.80
CA ASN A 74 -5.40 2.38 12.87
C ASN A 74 -4.75 1.49 13.93
N THR A 75 -4.43 2.05 15.08
CA THR A 75 -3.72 1.33 16.14
C THR A 75 -4.65 0.95 17.28
N ASN A 76 -4.99 1.92 18.14
CA ASN A 76 -5.76 1.73 19.36
C ASN A 76 -7.06 2.56 19.34
N ASN A 77 -7.43 3.09 18.18
CA ASN A 77 -8.63 3.92 18.04
C ASN A 77 -9.88 3.06 17.91
N GLU A 78 -10.98 3.55 18.44
CA GLU A 78 -12.29 2.98 18.12
C GLU A 78 -12.56 3.15 16.62
N ILE A 79 -13.07 2.09 16.02
CA ILE A 79 -13.47 2.09 14.62
C ILE A 79 -14.98 2.29 14.58
N ASP A 80 -15.42 3.39 13.97
CA ASP A 80 -16.83 3.61 13.68
C ASP A 80 -17.29 2.60 12.63
N SER A 81 -18.27 1.79 12.99
CA SER A 81 -18.84 0.74 12.13
C SER A 81 -19.49 1.31 10.85
N GLU A 82 -19.77 2.62 10.79
CA GLU A 82 -20.34 3.28 9.62
C GLU A 82 -19.28 3.75 8.61
N LEU A 83 -17.97 3.67 8.94
CA LEU A 83 -16.89 4.10 8.09
C LEU A 83 -16.60 3.11 6.94
N GLY A 84 -17.35 3.27 5.86
CA GLY A 84 -16.94 2.93 4.50
C GLY A 84 -17.23 1.51 4.01
N LYS A 85 -17.32 1.39 2.69
CA LYS A 85 -17.66 0.17 1.93
C LYS A 85 -16.69 -1.00 2.11
N PHE A 86 -15.48 -0.76 2.62
CA PHE A 86 -14.48 -1.79 2.89
C PHE A 86 -14.32 -2.09 4.38
N GLY A 87 -15.07 -1.37 5.25
CA GLY A 87 -14.84 -1.46 6.69
C GLY A 87 -13.42 -1.02 7.07
N ALA A 88 -13.23 -0.72 8.34
CA ALA A 88 -11.90 -0.47 8.90
C ALA A 88 -11.67 -1.41 10.08
N ILE A 89 -10.39 -1.59 10.46
CA ILE A 89 -9.97 -2.39 11.61
C ILE A 89 -8.78 -1.72 12.26
N CYS A 90 -8.56 -1.91 13.55
CA CYS A 90 -7.38 -1.42 14.24
C CYS A 90 -6.51 -2.58 14.77
N LEU A 91 -5.25 -2.28 15.08
CA LEU A 91 -4.33 -3.28 15.62
C LEU A 91 -4.79 -3.84 16.96
N GLN A 92 -5.36 -3.01 17.83
CA GLN A 92 -5.87 -3.44 19.12
C GLN A 92 -6.94 -4.51 18.99
N ASP A 93 -7.88 -4.36 18.03
CA ASP A 93 -8.93 -5.36 17.79
C ASP A 93 -8.37 -6.70 17.28
N ILE A 94 -7.29 -6.64 16.47
CA ILE A 94 -6.64 -7.82 15.92
C ILE A 94 -5.80 -8.55 16.97
N LEU A 95 -5.07 -7.79 17.80
CA LEU A 95 -4.08 -8.31 18.74
C LEU A 95 -4.65 -8.64 20.12
N GLY A 96 -5.74 -7.96 20.51
CA GLY A 96 -6.34 -8.06 21.83
C GLY A 96 -5.66 -7.22 22.91
N PHE A 97 -4.73 -6.33 22.54
CA PHE A 97 -4.03 -5.41 23.43
C PHE A 97 -3.63 -4.12 22.72
N GLU A 98 -3.44 -3.05 23.47
CA GLU A 98 -2.95 -1.77 22.95
C GLU A 98 -1.49 -1.83 22.52
N VAL A 99 -1.15 -1.18 21.41
CA VAL A 99 0.23 -1.02 20.94
C VAL A 99 0.78 0.35 21.32
N SER A 100 2.08 0.41 21.59
CA SER A 100 2.77 1.69 21.79
C SER A 100 2.94 2.42 20.45
N ASN A 101 2.13 3.45 20.19
CA ASN A 101 2.21 4.24 18.95
C ASN A 101 3.61 4.85 18.75
N LYS A 102 4.25 5.30 19.83
CA LYS A 102 5.61 5.87 19.78
C LYS A 102 6.63 4.84 19.33
N GLU A 103 6.58 3.63 19.89
CA GLU A 103 7.52 2.58 19.55
C GLU A 103 7.26 2.03 18.13
N LEU A 104 5.99 1.84 17.78
CA LEU A 104 5.62 1.41 16.43
C LEU A 104 6.08 2.42 15.37
N CYS A 105 5.87 3.72 15.60
CA CYS A 105 6.34 4.77 14.70
C CYS A 105 7.87 4.71 14.54
N ARG A 106 8.62 4.56 15.64
CA ARG A 106 10.08 4.43 15.62
C ARG A 106 10.54 3.22 14.79
N LEU A 107 9.87 2.08 14.96
CA LEU A 107 10.21 0.85 14.24
C LEU A 107 9.88 0.93 12.75
N ILE A 108 8.75 1.55 12.39
CA ILE A 108 8.41 1.80 10.98
C ILE A 108 9.47 2.71 10.34
N ILE A 109 9.85 3.81 10.99
CA ILE A 109 10.88 4.72 10.50
C ILE A 109 12.19 3.95 10.29
N LYS A 110 12.62 3.17 11.28
CA LYS A 110 13.82 2.35 11.17
C LYS A 110 13.73 1.37 10.00
N THR A 111 12.59 0.72 9.80
CA THR A 111 12.39 -0.21 8.67
C THR A 111 12.51 0.51 7.33
N VAL A 112 11.99 1.74 7.22
CA VAL A 112 12.15 2.57 6.01
C VAL A 112 13.62 2.90 5.76
N GLU A 113 14.37 3.27 6.80
CA GLU A 113 15.80 3.58 6.71
C GLU A 113 16.63 2.33 6.34
N ASP A 114 16.38 1.21 6.99
CA ASP A 114 17.09 -0.05 6.73
C ASP A 114 16.87 -0.58 5.31
N ASN A 115 15.71 -0.28 4.70
CA ASN A 115 15.35 -0.69 3.35
C ASN A 115 15.64 0.37 2.27
N CYS A 116 16.25 1.51 2.60
CA CYS A 116 16.43 2.60 1.63
C CYS A 116 17.24 2.19 0.39
N LEU A 117 18.14 1.21 0.49
CA LEU A 117 18.91 0.67 -0.63
C LEU A 117 18.02 -0.06 -1.65
N PHE A 118 16.91 -0.65 -1.22
CA PHE A 118 15.95 -1.32 -2.10
C PHE A 118 15.09 -0.35 -2.91
N MET A 119 15.16 0.95 -2.63
CA MET A 119 14.54 1.97 -3.48
C MET A 119 15.18 2.03 -4.87
N ASP A 120 16.49 1.80 -4.96
CA ASP A 120 17.21 1.75 -6.23
C ASP A 120 16.93 0.47 -7.01
N GLU A 121 16.58 -0.61 -6.31
CA GLU A 121 16.18 -1.89 -6.88
C GLU A 121 14.63 -2.01 -6.90
N GLN A 122 13.98 -1.18 -7.72
CA GLN A 122 12.51 -1.14 -7.81
C GLN A 122 11.87 -2.52 -7.98
N SER A 123 12.53 -3.44 -8.68
CA SER A 123 12.03 -4.80 -8.86
C SER A 123 11.88 -5.57 -7.55
N SER A 124 12.72 -5.33 -6.55
CA SER A 124 12.74 -6.09 -5.30
C SER A 124 11.48 -5.85 -4.46
N TYR A 125 11.17 -4.59 -4.14
CA TYR A 125 9.99 -4.28 -3.32
C TYR A 125 8.67 -4.42 -4.09
N LEU A 126 8.67 -4.21 -5.42
CA LEU A 126 7.48 -4.42 -6.26
C LEU A 126 7.12 -5.92 -6.35
N ASN A 127 8.11 -6.81 -6.44
CA ASN A 127 7.86 -8.25 -6.35
C ASN A 127 7.23 -8.62 -5.01
N TYR A 128 7.77 -8.08 -3.91
CA TYR A 128 7.16 -8.27 -2.59
C TYR A 128 5.71 -7.75 -2.54
N CYS A 129 5.46 -6.54 -3.08
CA CYS A 129 4.09 -6.00 -3.14
C CYS A 129 3.16 -6.91 -3.97
N ASN A 130 3.66 -7.55 -5.02
CA ASN A 130 2.89 -8.51 -5.82
C ASN A 130 2.57 -9.81 -5.09
N ASP A 131 3.47 -10.28 -4.21
CA ASP A 131 3.24 -11.47 -3.37
C ASP A 131 2.12 -11.23 -2.36
N TYR A 132 1.96 -9.98 -1.90
CA TYR A 132 0.93 -9.57 -0.93
C TYR A 132 -0.16 -8.69 -1.53
N LEU A 133 -0.32 -8.68 -2.86
CA LEU A 133 -1.28 -7.82 -3.55
C LEU A 133 -2.73 -8.22 -3.23
N PHE A 134 -3.45 -7.30 -2.59
CA PHE A 134 -4.86 -7.51 -2.27
C PHE A 134 -5.71 -7.55 -3.54
N GLY A 135 -6.47 -8.64 -3.69
CA GLY A 135 -7.38 -8.84 -4.82
C GLY A 135 -6.73 -9.37 -6.10
N LYS A 136 -5.47 -9.80 -6.08
CA LYS A 136 -4.84 -10.46 -7.23
C LYS A 136 -5.68 -11.65 -7.73
N GLY A 137 -5.95 -11.70 -9.03
CA GLY A 137 -6.78 -12.71 -9.68
C GLY A 137 -8.30 -12.48 -9.51
N ARG A 138 -8.73 -11.39 -8.87
CA ARG A 138 -10.15 -11.06 -8.69
C ARG A 138 -10.59 -9.97 -9.64
N VAL A 139 -11.84 -10.03 -10.06
CA VAL A 139 -12.48 -8.96 -10.85
C VAL A 139 -12.92 -7.84 -9.92
N ALA A 140 -12.55 -6.62 -10.27
CA ALA A 140 -12.83 -5.43 -9.50
C ALA A 140 -13.40 -4.31 -10.38
N LEU A 141 -14.19 -3.44 -9.77
CA LEU A 141 -14.53 -2.14 -10.34
C LEU A 141 -13.46 -1.14 -9.92
N LEU A 142 -12.75 -0.61 -10.89
CA LEU A 142 -11.73 0.41 -10.70
C LEU A 142 -12.26 1.77 -11.18
N GLU A 143 -11.87 2.83 -10.48
CA GLU A 143 -11.97 4.19 -10.99
C GLU A 143 -10.59 4.60 -11.53
N THR A 144 -10.53 5.04 -12.78
CA THR A 144 -9.30 5.51 -13.39
C THR A 144 -9.59 6.67 -14.34
N SER A 145 -8.88 7.78 -14.21
CA SER A 145 -9.04 8.99 -15.06
C SER A 145 -10.50 9.47 -15.20
N GLY A 146 -11.30 9.32 -14.14
CA GLY A 146 -12.71 9.75 -14.10
C GLY A 146 -13.68 8.78 -14.77
N THR A 147 -13.24 7.58 -15.16
CA THR A 147 -14.07 6.52 -15.73
C THR A 147 -14.00 5.26 -14.89
N ASN A 148 -15.04 4.45 -14.93
CA ASN A 148 -15.07 3.15 -14.28
C ASN A 148 -14.64 2.05 -15.26
N LEU A 149 -13.82 1.14 -14.77
CA LEU A 149 -13.31 -0.03 -15.50
C LEU A 149 -13.57 -1.29 -14.68
N GLU A 150 -14.26 -2.27 -15.25
CA GLU A 150 -14.36 -3.62 -14.69
C GLU A 150 -13.23 -4.48 -15.27
N ALA A 151 -12.34 -4.98 -14.39
CA ALA A 151 -11.20 -5.76 -14.84
C ALA A 151 -10.66 -6.67 -13.75
N GLU A 152 -10.02 -7.76 -14.16
CA GLU A 152 -9.27 -8.66 -13.30
C GLU A 152 -7.92 -8.03 -12.92
N ILE A 153 -7.58 -8.04 -11.63
CA ILE A 153 -6.28 -7.57 -11.14
C ILE A 153 -5.21 -8.63 -11.42
N ILE A 154 -4.19 -8.28 -12.20
CA ILE A 154 -3.11 -9.21 -12.56
C ILE A 154 -1.90 -9.01 -11.65
N GLU A 155 -1.26 -7.84 -11.71
CA GLU A 155 -0.06 -7.54 -10.93
C GLU A 155 0.23 -6.03 -10.89
N ILE A 156 1.22 -5.65 -10.11
CA ILE A 156 1.86 -4.34 -10.16
C ILE A 156 3.05 -4.47 -11.10
N ASP A 157 3.10 -3.66 -12.13
CA ASP A 157 4.18 -3.69 -13.12
C ASP A 157 5.47 -3.00 -12.62
N LYS A 158 6.53 -3.03 -13.44
CA LYS A 158 7.84 -2.45 -13.09
C LYS A 158 7.83 -0.94 -12.88
N SER A 159 6.78 -0.24 -13.33
CA SER A 159 6.60 1.19 -13.10
C SER A 159 5.82 1.49 -11.80
N GLY A 160 5.29 0.47 -11.12
CA GLY A 160 4.39 0.59 -9.98
C GLY A 160 2.92 0.81 -10.38
N ALA A 161 2.60 0.73 -11.68
CA ALA A 161 1.23 0.78 -12.16
C ALA A 161 0.54 -0.57 -11.97
N LEU A 162 -0.80 -0.56 -11.89
CA LEU A 162 -1.59 -1.77 -11.80
C LEU A 162 -1.87 -2.31 -13.20
N LEU A 163 -1.45 -3.54 -13.48
CA LEU A 163 -1.80 -4.27 -14.69
C LEU A 163 -3.10 -5.03 -14.45
N VAL A 164 -4.09 -4.80 -15.31
CA VAL A 164 -5.40 -5.44 -15.21
C VAL A 164 -5.80 -6.04 -16.56
N ARG A 165 -6.73 -6.98 -16.55
CA ARG A 165 -7.30 -7.60 -17.75
C ARG A 165 -8.78 -7.30 -17.83
N ASN A 166 -9.23 -6.66 -18.92
CA ASN A 166 -10.64 -6.39 -19.15
C ASN A 166 -11.42 -7.64 -19.59
N GLU A 167 -12.72 -7.52 -19.75
CA GLU A 167 -13.63 -8.59 -20.20
C GLU A 167 -13.29 -9.16 -21.60
N ASN A 168 -12.64 -8.35 -22.45
CA ASN A 168 -12.20 -8.76 -23.79
C ASN A 168 -10.85 -9.51 -23.77
N GLY A 169 -10.22 -9.70 -22.58
CA GLY A 169 -8.91 -10.32 -22.43
C GLY A 169 -7.73 -9.38 -22.68
N GLU A 170 -7.97 -8.09 -22.91
CA GLU A 170 -6.92 -7.10 -23.16
C GLU A 170 -6.26 -6.65 -21.84
N LEU A 171 -4.94 -6.53 -21.86
CA LEU A 171 -4.17 -6.01 -20.75
C LEU A 171 -4.13 -4.48 -20.79
N ILE A 172 -4.49 -3.87 -19.66
CA ILE A 172 -4.55 -2.42 -19.48
C ILE A 172 -3.66 -2.04 -18.30
N THR A 173 -2.82 -1.03 -18.50
CA THR A 173 -1.97 -0.46 -17.45
C THR A 173 -2.66 0.76 -16.83
N VAL A 174 -2.94 0.68 -15.52
CA VAL A 174 -3.59 1.74 -14.74
C VAL A 174 -2.53 2.46 -13.90
N HIS A 175 -2.21 3.70 -14.27
CA HIS A 175 -1.19 4.50 -13.56
C HIS A 175 -1.75 5.24 -12.35
N THR A 176 -3.03 5.64 -12.43
CA THR A 176 -3.72 6.38 -11.34
C THR A 176 -5.15 5.88 -11.22
N GLY A 177 -5.64 5.80 -9.99
CA GLY A 177 -7.00 5.35 -9.74
C GLY A 177 -7.17 4.67 -8.39
N SER A 178 -8.32 4.06 -8.20
CA SER A 178 -8.63 3.31 -6.99
C SER A 178 -9.50 2.09 -7.27
N ILE A 179 -9.31 1.04 -6.47
CA ILE A 179 -10.18 -0.13 -6.47
C ILE A 179 -11.39 0.21 -5.61
N LEU A 180 -12.57 0.35 -6.26
CA LEU A 180 -13.80 0.74 -5.58
C LEU A 180 -14.47 -0.42 -4.85
N LYS A 181 -14.54 -1.58 -5.50
CA LYS A 181 -15.10 -2.82 -4.94
C LYS A 181 -14.68 -4.04 -5.76
N PHE A 182 -14.75 -5.21 -5.15
CA PHE A 182 -14.63 -6.48 -5.86
C PHE A 182 -16.00 -6.97 -6.33
N LEU A 183 -16.02 -7.61 -7.50
CA LEU A 183 -17.24 -8.12 -8.15
C LEU A 183 -17.35 -9.64 -8.02
N SER A 184 -16.21 -10.32 -7.79
CA SER A 184 -16.11 -11.77 -7.56
C SER A 184 -14.98 -12.08 -6.61
#